data_f39ff95a2aec4bb0e692f61bf731942e
#
_entry.id   f39ff95a2aec4bb0e692f61bf731942e
#
_cell.length_a   1.000
_cell.length_b   1.000
_cell.length_c   1.000
_cell.angle_alpha   90.00
_cell.angle_beta   90.00
_cell.angle_gamma   90.00
#
_symmetry.space_group_name_H-M   'P 1'
#
loop_
_entity.id
_entity.type
_entity.pdbx_description
1 polymer ?
#
loop_
_entity_poly.entity_id
_entity_poly.type
_entity_poly.pdbx_seq_one_letter_code
_entity_poly.pdbx_strand_id
1 'polypeptide(L)'
;MADAFTVALTLLSARELSETQLRARLTRRKLDPDDIDTAIARLKQDGTLDDRRVARALARMESSIKHRGRTRVIQKVRQAGIDADVADEAVSEVFEDVDEHALLERALERRLRGKAPRDLDDRNRARIVRGLMAQGFRLEAILKKLQ
;
A
#
# COMPACT_ATOMS: atom_id res chain seq x y z
N MET A 1 12.01 -14.01 -30.76
CA MET A 1 11.47 -12.99 -29.86
C MET A 1 10.58 -13.66 -28.82
N ALA A 2 10.73 -13.28 -27.56
CA ALA A 2 9.86 -13.79 -26.53
C ALA A 2 8.45 -13.19 -26.68
N ASP A 3 7.43 -14.00 -26.51
CA ASP A 3 6.06 -13.53 -26.55
C ASP A 3 5.66 -12.83 -25.22
N ALA A 4 4.51 -12.17 -25.22
CA ALA A 4 4.05 -11.42 -24.06
C ALA A 4 3.87 -12.32 -22.81
N PHE A 5 3.38 -13.54 -22.99
CA PHE A 5 3.20 -14.47 -21.89
C PHE A 5 4.53 -14.84 -21.22
N THR A 6 5.55 -15.19 -22.01
CA THR A 6 6.87 -15.56 -21.49
C THR A 6 7.54 -14.38 -20.79
N VAL A 7 7.46 -13.18 -21.39
CA VAL A 7 8.00 -11.96 -20.76
C VAL A 7 7.29 -11.66 -19.44
N ALA A 8 5.96 -11.78 -19.42
CA ALA A 8 5.16 -11.56 -18.22
C ALA A 8 5.54 -12.54 -17.09
N LEU A 9 5.71 -13.82 -17.42
CA LEU A 9 6.14 -14.82 -16.42
C LEU A 9 7.49 -14.45 -15.81
N THR A 10 8.42 -14.00 -16.64
CA THR A 10 9.74 -13.58 -16.19
C THR A 10 9.63 -12.38 -15.22
N LEU A 11 8.80 -11.40 -15.57
CA LEU A 11 8.59 -10.22 -14.73
C LEU A 11 7.93 -10.60 -13.39
N LEU A 12 6.93 -11.47 -13.42
CA LEU A 12 6.21 -11.91 -12.23
C LEU A 12 7.06 -12.82 -11.33
N SER A 13 8.03 -13.53 -11.90
CA SER A 13 8.94 -14.36 -11.10
C SER A 13 9.90 -13.53 -10.26
N ALA A 14 10.20 -12.30 -10.69
CA ALA A 14 11.09 -11.40 -9.98
C ALA A 14 10.37 -10.69 -8.83
N ARG A 15 9.09 -10.33 -9.02
CA ARG A 15 8.27 -9.67 -8.01
C ARG A 15 6.79 -9.73 -8.36
N GLU A 16 5.93 -9.66 -7.36
CA GLU A 16 4.50 -9.51 -7.58
C GLU A 16 4.21 -8.15 -8.23
N LEU A 17 3.33 -8.15 -9.23
CA LEU A 17 2.89 -6.93 -9.91
C LEU A 17 1.37 -6.96 -10.03
N SER A 18 0.74 -5.78 -9.95
CA SER A 18 -0.68 -5.66 -10.30
C SER A 18 -0.86 -5.79 -11.80
N GLU A 19 -2.08 -6.05 -12.25
CA GLU A 19 -2.40 -6.09 -13.67
C GLU A 19 -1.97 -4.80 -14.38
N THR A 20 -2.27 -3.64 -13.79
CA THR A 20 -1.90 -2.34 -14.34
C THR A 20 -0.38 -2.19 -14.47
N GLN A 21 0.36 -2.59 -13.45
CA GLN A 21 1.83 -2.53 -13.47
C GLN A 21 2.42 -3.46 -14.53
N LEU A 22 1.90 -4.68 -14.60
CA LEU A 22 2.35 -5.66 -15.60
C LEU A 22 2.08 -5.15 -17.01
N ARG A 23 0.86 -4.69 -17.26
CA ARG A 23 0.47 -4.15 -18.57
C ARG A 23 1.38 -2.99 -18.99
N ALA A 24 1.68 -2.07 -18.07
CA ALA A 24 2.58 -0.95 -18.35
C ALA A 24 3.98 -1.41 -18.73
N ARG A 25 4.50 -2.44 -18.06
CA ARG A 25 5.82 -2.97 -18.37
C ARG A 25 5.86 -3.68 -19.72
N LEU A 26 4.83 -4.45 -20.04
CA LEU A 26 4.73 -5.13 -21.34
C LEU A 26 4.58 -4.12 -22.48
N THR A 27 3.77 -3.09 -22.28
CA THR A 27 3.61 -2.00 -23.26
C THR A 27 4.92 -1.26 -23.49
N ARG A 28 5.69 -1.02 -22.45
CA ARG A 28 6.98 -0.35 -22.55
C ARG A 28 8.00 -1.16 -23.37
N ARG A 29 7.86 -2.47 -23.37
CA ARG A 29 8.68 -3.35 -24.20
C ARG A 29 8.20 -3.44 -25.64
N LYS A 30 7.17 -2.67 -26.00
CA LYS A 30 6.62 -2.56 -27.35
C LYS A 30 6.07 -3.89 -27.91
N LEU A 31 5.51 -4.70 -27.03
CA LEU A 31 4.81 -5.92 -27.43
C LEU A 31 3.46 -5.58 -28.02
N ASP A 32 2.93 -6.45 -28.89
CA ASP A 32 1.63 -6.26 -29.52
C ASP A 32 0.53 -6.17 -28.47
N PRO A 33 -0.34 -5.14 -28.51
CA PRO A 33 -1.43 -5.00 -27.55
C PRO A 33 -2.35 -6.22 -27.45
N ASP A 34 -2.65 -6.88 -28.55
CA ASP A 34 -3.49 -8.08 -28.56
C ASP A 34 -2.81 -9.25 -27.84
N ASP A 35 -1.50 -9.40 -28.03
CA ASP A 35 -0.72 -10.41 -27.32
C ASP A 35 -0.66 -10.12 -25.83
N ILE A 36 -0.55 -8.85 -25.44
CA ILE A 36 -0.59 -8.42 -24.05
C ILE A 36 -1.94 -8.80 -23.43
N ASP A 37 -3.04 -8.47 -24.10
CA ASP A 37 -4.39 -8.77 -23.60
C ASP A 37 -4.59 -10.29 -23.41
N THR A 38 -4.15 -11.08 -24.36
CA THR A 38 -4.24 -12.54 -24.29
C THR A 38 -3.41 -13.11 -23.13
N ALA A 39 -2.18 -12.61 -23.00
CA ALA A 39 -1.29 -13.04 -21.91
C ALA A 39 -1.86 -12.70 -20.54
N ILE A 40 -2.37 -11.49 -20.36
CA ILE A 40 -2.95 -11.05 -19.10
C ILE A 40 -4.19 -11.88 -18.75
N ALA A 41 -5.09 -12.11 -19.71
CA ALA A 41 -6.27 -12.92 -19.49
C ALA A 41 -5.91 -14.32 -19.02
N ARG A 42 -4.91 -14.94 -19.64
CA ARG A 42 -4.44 -16.28 -19.28
C ARG A 42 -3.84 -16.30 -17.87
N LEU A 43 -3.02 -15.32 -17.53
CA LEU A 43 -2.39 -15.24 -16.21
C LEU A 43 -3.40 -14.99 -15.10
N LYS A 44 -4.44 -14.22 -15.36
CA LYS A 44 -5.55 -14.03 -14.42
C LYS A 44 -6.32 -15.31 -14.22
N GLN A 45 -6.58 -16.04 -15.30
CA GLN A 45 -7.35 -17.27 -15.24
C GLN A 45 -6.64 -18.36 -14.44
N ASP A 46 -5.32 -18.49 -14.58
CA ASP A 46 -4.55 -19.51 -13.86
C ASP A 46 -4.08 -19.05 -12.47
N GLY A 47 -4.41 -17.83 -12.07
CA GLY A 47 -4.06 -17.31 -10.74
C GLY A 47 -2.65 -16.79 -10.58
N THR A 48 -1.84 -16.80 -11.64
CA THR A 48 -0.48 -16.25 -11.58
C THR A 48 -0.50 -14.74 -11.38
N LEU A 49 -1.49 -14.07 -11.97
CA LEU A 49 -1.74 -12.64 -11.80
C LEU A 49 -3.02 -12.47 -10.98
N ASP A 50 -2.91 -11.85 -9.81
CA ASP A 50 -4.04 -11.71 -8.88
C ASP A 50 -3.91 -10.43 -8.09
N ASP A 51 -4.69 -9.41 -8.46
CA ASP A 51 -4.66 -8.10 -7.81
C ASP A 51 -5.08 -8.16 -6.34
N ARG A 52 -5.94 -9.10 -5.95
CA ARG A 52 -6.33 -9.25 -4.54
C ARG A 52 -5.14 -9.70 -3.70
N ARG A 53 -4.36 -10.63 -4.22
CA ARG A 53 -3.13 -11.10 -3.55
C ARG A 53 -2.10 -9.97 -3.45
N VAL A 54 -1.90 -9.21 -4.53
CA VAL A 54 -0.99 -8.07 -4.55
C VAL A 54 -1.44 -7.01 -3.54
N ALA A 55 -2.72 -6.69 -3.51
CA ALA A 55 -3.28 -5.71 -2.59
C ALA A 55 -3.03 -6.09 -1.13
N ARG A 56 -3.26 -7.36 -0.77
CA ARG A 56 -3.02 -7.85 0.59
C ARG A 56 -1.54 -7.78 0.96
N ALA A 57 -0.65 -8.18 0.04
CA ALA A 57 0.79 -8.14 0.26
C ALA A 57 1.27 -6.70 0.48
N LEU A 58 0.81 -5.77 -0.35
CA LEU A 58 1.14 -4.35 -0.18
C LEU A 58 0.61 -3.79 1.13
N ALA A 59 -0.64 -4.12 1.48
CA ALA A 59 -1.24 -3.65 2.72
C ALA A 59 -0.46 -4.13 3.95
N ARG A 60 -0.03 -5.39 3.96
CA ARG A 60 0.78 -5.94 5.05
C ARG A 60 2.13 -5.26 5.14
N MET A 61 2.80 -5.06 4.01
CA MET A 61 4.10 -4.38 3.98
C MET A 61 3.99 -2.95 4.49
N GLU A 62 3.01 -2.21 4.00
CA GLU A 62 2.84 -0.81 4.37
C GLU A 62 2.46 -0.64 5.85
N SER A 63 1.64 -1.53 6.40
CA SER A 63 1.23 -1.46 7.81
C SER A 63 2.28 -2.03 8.75
N SER A 64 2.82 -3.22 8.48
CA SER A 64 3.70 -3.94 9.40
C SER A 64 5.16 -3.50 9.33
N ILE A 65 5.65 -3.17 8.14
CA ILE A 65 7.05 -2.79 7.94
C ILE A 65 7.22 -1.28 7.97
N LYS A 66 6.36 -0.55 7.25
CA LYS A 66 6.45 0.91 7.17
C LYS A 66 5.62 1.64 8.23
N HIS A 67 4.84 0.90 9.01
CA HIS A 67 4.04 1.43 10.13
C HIS A 67 3.08 2.55 9.72
N ARG A 68 2.49 2.45 8.53
CA ARG A 68 1.56 3.44 8.02
C ARG A 68 0.14 3.16 8.50
N GLY A 69 -0.63 4.23 8.69
CA GLY A 69 -2.05 4.12 9.06
C GLY A 69 -2.91 3.75 7.85
N ARG A 70 -4.15 3.37 8.13
CA ARG A 70 -5.10 2.85 7.14
C ARG A 70 -5.24 3.73 5.89
N THR A 71 -5.40 5.03 6.05
CA THR A 71 -5.59 5.97 4.93
C THR A 71 -4.41 5.94 3.96
N ARG A 72 -3.19 5.93 4.50
CA ARG A 72 -1.99 5.88 3.66
C ARG A 72 -1.81 4.53 2.99
N VAL A 73 -2.17 3.45 3.70
CA VAL A 73 -2.10 2.09 3.15
C VAL A 73 -3.06 1.96 1.95
N ILE A 74 -4.30 2.43 2.08
CA ILE A 74 -5.26 2.43 0.96
C ILE A 74 -4.69 3.20 -0.24
N GLN A 75 -4.13 4.38 0.00
CA GLN A 75 -3.53 5.20 -1.04
C GLN A 75 -2.41 4.46 -1.77
N LYS A 76 -1.54 3.78 -1.02
CA LYS A 76 -0.43 3.02 -1.61
C LYS A 76 -0.92 1.85 -2.46
N VAL A 77 -1.93 1.14 -2.01
CA VAL A 77 -2.52 0.03 -2.78
C VAL A 77 -3.14 0.56 -4.07
N ARG A 78 -3.88 1.67 -3.98
CA ARG A 78 -4.49 2.29 -5.17
C ARG A 78 -3.46 2.84 -6.15
N GLN A 79 -2.31 3.32 -5.67
CA GLN A 79 -1.21 3.78 -6.52
C GLN A 79 -0.61 2.66 -7.38
N ALA A 80 -0.78 1.42 -6.95
CA ALA A 80 -0.38 0.27 -7.77
C ALA A 80 -1.35 0.00 -8.93
N GLY A 81 -2.41 0.80 -9.07
CA GLY A 81 -3.39 0.64 -10.13
C GLY A 81 -4.45 -0.42 -9.82
N ILE A 82 -4.62 -0.76 -8.57
CA ILE A 82 -5.62 -1.74 -8.13
C ILE A 82 -6.96 -1.03 -7.91
N ASP A 83 -8.03 -1.67 -8.34
CA ASP A 83 -9.41 -1.17 -8.19
C ASP A 83 -9.70 -0.76 -6.76
N ALA A 84 -10.44 0.34 -6.60
CA ALA A 84 -10.76 0.88 -5.27
C ALA A 84 -11.44 -0.15 -4.37
N ASP A 85 -12.40 -0.91 -4.91
CA ASP A 85 -13.12 -1.94 -4.14
C ASP A 85 -12.19 -3.05 -3.68
N VAL A 86 -11.30 -3.51 -4.54
CA VAL A 86 -10.30 -4.54 -4.21
C VAL A 86 -9.32 -4.01 -3.16
N ALA A 87 -8.87 -2.77 -3.33
CA ALA A 87 -7.96 -2.12 -2.37
C ALA A 87 -8.61 -1.99 -0.99
N ASP A 88 -9.84 -1.48 -0.93
CA ASP A 88 -10.57 -1.28 0.33
C ASP A 88 -10.79 -2.61 1.06
N GLU A 89 -11.19 -3.64 0.33
CA GLU A 89 -11.42 -4.98 0.89
C GLU A 89 -10.14 -5.58 1.47
N ALA A 90 -9.05 -5.50 0.71
CA ALA A 90 -7.76 -6.04 1.13
C ALA A 90 -7.20 -5.31 2.37
N VAL A 91 -7.32 -3.99 2.39
CA VAL A 91 -6.85 -3.18 3.52
C VAL A 91 -7.71 -3.47 4.75
N SER A 92 -9.02 -3.60 4.59
CA SER A 92 -9.92 -3.96 5.71
C SER A 92 -9.55 -5.31 6.31
N GLU A 93 -9.28 -6.32 5.49
CA GLU A 93 -8.84 -7.65 5.96
C GLU A 93 -7.54 -7.55 6.76
N VAL A 94 -6.55 -6.82 6.26
CA VAL A 94 -5.26 -6.70 6.92
C VAL A 94 -5.40 -5.96 8.26
N PHE A 95 -6.22 -4.92 8.31
CA PHE A 95 -6.41 -4.13 9.53
C PHE A 95 -7.35 -4.79 10.54
N GLU A 96 -8.00 -5.89 10.22
CA GLU A 96 -8.71 -6.71 11.23
C GLU A 96 -7.73 -7.25 12.29
N ASP A 97 -6.50 -7.57 11.86
CA ASP A 97 -5.45 -8.11 12.73
C ASP A 97 -4.45 -7.05 13.19
N VAL A 98 -4.64 -5.79 12.82
CA VAL A 98 -3.74 -4.68 13.20
C VAL A 98 -4.41 -3.85 14.28
N ASP A 99 -3.73 -3.68 15.39
CA ASP A 99 -4.14 -2.73 16.43
C ASP A 99 -3.73 -1.32 16.00
N GLU A 100 -4.68 -0.57 15.46
CA GLU A 100 -4.44 0.80 14.96
C GLU A 100 -4.02 1.75 16.09
N HIS A 101 -4.53 1.53 17.30
CA HIS A 101 -4.14 2.30 18.48
C HIS A 101 -2.66 2.11 18.82
N ALA A 102 -2.22 0.87 18.86
CA ALA A 102 -0.82 0.55 19.14
C ALA A 102 0.09 1.09 18.05
N LEU A 103 -0.35 1.00 16.80
CA LEU A 103 0.40 1.52 15.66
C LEU A 103 0.60 3.03 15.75
N LEU A 104 -0.46 3.76 16.05
CA LEU A 104 -0.41 5.21 16.25
C LEU A 104 0.47 5.58 17.45
N GLU A 105 0.34 4.85 18.54
CA GLU A 105 1.13 5.08 19.74
C GLU A 105 2.62 4.98 19.48
N ARG A 106 3.05 3.94 18.76
CA ARG A 106 4.46 3.77 18.38
C ARG A 106 4.94 4.88 17.46
N ALA A 107 4.12 5.27 16.50
CA ALA A 107 4.45 6.36 15.58
C ALA A 107 4.60 7.68 16.33
N LEU A 108 3.72 7.94 17.28
CA LEU A 108 3.77 9.13 18.13
C LEU A 108 5.02 9.13 19.02
N GLU A 109 5.32 8.02 19.68
CA GLU A 109 6.50 7.90 20.54
C GLU A 109 7.79 8.22 19.79
N ARG A 110 7.93 7.74 18.57
CA ARG A 110 9.09 8.04 17.71
C ARG A 110 9.24 9.53 17.45
N ARG A 111 8.12 10.23 17.24
CA ARG A 111 8.15 11.67 16.96
C ARG A 111 8.33 12.51 18.20
N LEU A 112 7.87 12.03 19.35
CA LEU A 112 8.04 12.72 20.63
C LEU A 112 9.48 12.72 21.14
N ARG A 113 10.25 11.70 20.78
CA ARG A 113 11.66 11.55 21.18
C ARG A 113 11.89 11.70 22.70
N GLY A 114 11.01 11.06 23.46
CA GLY A 114 11.07 11.07 24.92
C GLY A 114 10.40 12.24 25.60
N LYS A 115 9.87 13.20 24.84
CA LYS A 115 9.13 14.33 25.39
C LYS A 115 7.67 13.93 25.70
N ALA A 116 7.09 14.54 26.71
CA ALA A 116 5.66 14.38 26.98
C ALA A 116 4.87 15.30 26.04
N PRO A 117 3.65 14.90 25.63
CA PRO A 117 2.82 15.77 24.80
C PRO A 117 2.58 17.16 25.35
N ARG A 118 2.41 17.28 26.66
CA ARG A 118 2.18 18.56 27.34
C ARG A 118 3.38 19.53 27.25
N ASP A 119 4.57 19.01 26.99
CA ASP A 119 5.79 19.80 26.91
C ASP A 119 6.08 20.32 25.49
N LEU A 120 5.20 20.01 24.55
CA LEU A 120 5.35 20.46 23.17
C LEU A 120 4.84 21.89 23.01
N ASP A 121 5.62 22.72 22.33
CA ASP A 121 5.11 24.03 21.87
C ASP A 121 4.17 23.84 20.66
N ASP A 122 3.44 24.88 20.30
CA ASP A 122 2.45 24.82 19.23
C ASP A 122 3.07 24.43 17.88
N ARG A 123 4.27 24.91 17.60
CA ARG A 123 4.96 24.62 16.35
C ARG A 123 5.34 23.13 16.23
N ASN A 124 5.92 22.57 17.28
CA ASN A 124 6.31 21.17 17.31
C ASN A 124 5.09 20.26 17.34
N ARG A 125 4.05 20.64 18.08
CA ARG A 125 2.79 19.91 18.11
C ARG A 125 2.17 19.84 16.71
N ALA A 126 2.11 20.96 15.99
CA ALA A 126 1.58 21.01 14.62
C ALA A 126 2.41 20.15 13.67
N ARG A 127 3.73 20.16 13.81
CA ARG A 127 4.64 19.35 13.00
C ARG A 127 4.36 17.85 13.19
N ILE A 128 4.18 17.42 14.44
CA ILE A 128 3.88 16.01 14.76
C ILE A 128 2.52 15.62 14.17
N VAL A 129 1.50 16.45 14.34
CA VAL A 129 0.16 16.19 13.79
C VAL A 129 0.23 16.02 12.26
N ARG A 130 0.89 16.95 11.57
CA ARG A 130 1.02 16.86 10.11
C ARG A 130 1.77 15.60 9.68
N GLY A 131 2.84 15.26 10.39
CA GLY A 131 3.63 14.06 10.09
C GLY A 131 2.83 12.78 10.26
N LEU A 132 2.03 12.69 11.32
CA LEU A 132 1.20 11.52 11.57
C LEU A 132 0.04 11.41 10.57
N MET A 133 -0.55 12.54 10.18
CA MET A 133 -1.56 12.56 9.13
C MET A 133 -0.98 12.10 7.79
N ALA A 134 0.21 12.58 7.45
CA ALA A 134 0.91 12.14 6.23
C ALA A 134 1.25 10.65 6.26
N GLN A 135 1.48 10.10 7.44
CA GLN A 135 1.72 8.67 7.65
C GLN A 135 0.43 7.84 7.54
N GLY A 136 -0.74 8.49 7.53
CA GLY A 136 -2.02 7.85 7.29
C GLY A 136 -2.95 7.72 8.48
N PHE A 137 -2.64 8.39 9.58
CA PHE A 137 -3.47 8.35 10.77
C PHE A 137 -4.54 9.45 10.75
N ARG A 138 -5.67 9.19 11.38
CA ARG A 138 -6.80 10.13 11.45
C ARG A 138 -6.51 11.23 12.45
N LEU A 139 -6.89 12.47 12.09
CA LEU A 139 -6.70 13.63 12.95
C LEU A 139 -7.33 13.45 14.33
N GLU A 140 -8.57 12.93 14.38
CA GLU A 140 -9.27 12.71 15.65
C GLU A 140 -8.49 11.80 16.60
N ALA A 141 -7.97 10.69 16.07
CA ALA A 141 -7.18 9.75 16.85
C ALA A 141 -5.88 10.38 17.35
N ILE A 142 -5.22 11.16 16.49
CA ILE A 142 -3.97 11.86 16.84
C ILE A 142 -4.23 12.85 17.97
N LEU A 143 -5.27 13.67 17.85
CA LEU A 143 -5.58 14.71 18.86
C LEU A 143 -5.93 14.10 20.21
N LYS A 144 -6.62 12.96 20.23
CA LYS A 144 -6.90 12.23 21.48
C LYS A 144 -5.61 11.81 22.19
N LYS A 145 -4.61 11.35 21.44
CA LYS A 145 -3.34 10.92 22.00
C LYS A 145 -2.49 12.09 22.51
N LEU A 146 -2.72 13.29 22.01
CA LEU A 146 -1.95 14.48 22.40
C LEU A 146 -2.59 15.31 23.53
N GLN A 147 -3.74 14.88 24.02
CA GLN A 147 -4.40 15.52 25.15
C GLN A 147 -3.66 15.32 26.46
#